data_9522c6aab8c97c1994f42a065104cfab
#
_entry.id   9522c6aab8c97c1994f42a065104cfab
#
_cell.length_a   1.000
_cell.length_b   1.000
_cell.length_c   1.000
_cell.angle_alpha   90.00
_cell.angle_beta   90.00
_cell.angle_gamma   90.00
#
_symmetry.space_group_name_H-M   'P 1'
#
loop_
_entity.id
_entity.type
_entity.pdbx_description
1 polymer ?
#
loop_
_entity_poly.entity_id
_entity_poly.type
_entity_poly.pdbx_seq_one_letter_code
_entity_poly.pdbx_strand_id
1 'polypeptide(L)'
;MTTLIHVLGADIPHHNQTVLRFFNDTLAPSLPSHQVQRFMVVSAAELSGHAYPALQIARFADQKALARAVVAQAREDRSVRFFFHGQFNPWLWLALLCGGIRTAQAYWHIWGADLYEEARGWRYRWFYRLRRLAQRRVARVFATHGDIDYFRRRYPAAATSLLYFPTRMSPHAASPHEKAPDAPLTILVGNSGDRSNRHLAALDAIHRQFGAQARVIVPMGYPAGNHAYIEQVAQHGLALFGADRCRVLRESLAFDDYLALLRTCDLGYFLFHRQQGIGTLCLLIQLGVPFVISRHNPFRLDLVEQRLPVLLGEETLNQAMVRDAREQLAHIDTRQIAFFSPGYEQGWRQALSLAAGDSDD
;
A
#
# COMPACT_ATOMS: atom_id res chain seq x y z
N MET A 1 27.01 -11.43 -13.51
CA MET A 1 25.77 -11.17 -12.76
C MET A 1 25.27 -9.79 -13.10
N THR A 2 24.02 -9.65 -13.44
CA THR A 2 23.42 -8.34 -13.74
C THR A 2 23.24 -7.53 -12.45
N THR A 3 23.71 -6.29 -12.42
CA THR A 3 23.54 -5.42 -11.25
C THR A 3 22.11 -4.92 -11.20
N LEU A 4 21.39 -5.23 -10.12
CA LEU A 4 20.06 -4.69 -9.82
C LEU A 4 20.17 -3.54 -8.82
N ILE A 5 19.56 -2.40 -9.14
CA ILE A 5 19.53 -1.20 -8.30
C ILE A 5 18.09 -0.85 -7.97
N HIS A 6 17.79 -0.75 -6.69
CA HIS A 6 16.50 -0.33 -6.17
C HIS A 6 16.39 1.19 -6.19
N VAL A 7 15.27 1.71 -6.67
CA VAL A 7 15.06 3.15 -6.80
C VAL A 7 13.81 3.56 -6.01
N LEU A 8 14.02 4.35 -4.95
CA LEU A 8 12.99 5.06 -4.20
C LEU A 8 13.00 6.51 -4.69
N GLY A 9 12.33 6.74 -5.82
CA GLY A 9 12.44 7.96 -6.63
C GLY A 9 11.69 9.18 -6.11
N ALA A 10 11.02 9.09 -4.95
CA ALA A 10 10.31 10.20 -4.30
C ALA A 10 10.51 10.16 -2.79
N ASP A 11 10.48 11.33 -2.15
CA ASP A 11 10.55 11.44 -0.69
C ASP A 11 9.17 11.15 -0.06
N ILE A 12 8.96 9.86 0.24
CA ILE A 12 7.77 9.36 0.95
C ILE A 12 8.28 8.62 2.20
N PRO A 13 8.60 9.33 3.29
CA PRO A 13 9.39 8.80 4.39
C PRO A 13 8.87 7.49 4.96
N HIS A 14 7.56 7.41 5.22
CA HIS A 14 6.94 6.21 5.79
C HIS A 14 7.09 4.97 4.88
N HIS A 15 6.83 5.11 3.58
CA HIS A 15 6.94 4.01 2.63
C HIS A 15 8.40 3.64 2.37
N ASN A 16 9.27 4.65 2.19
CA ASN A 16 10.70 4.44 1.97
C ASN A 16 11.33 3.69 3.15
N GLN A 17 11.04 4.10 4.39
CA GLN A 17 11.53 3.42 5.58
C GLN A 17 11.02 1.99 5.69
N THR A 18 9.76 1.73 5.34
CA THR A 18 9.18 0.37 5.35
C THR A 18 9.93 -0.54 4.39
N VAL A 19 10.18 -0.08 3.16
CA VAL A 19 10.94 -0.85 2.16
C VAL A 19 12.38 -1.08 2.64
N LEU A 20 13.08 -0.04 3.07
CA LEU A 20 14.47 -0.15 3.53
C LEU A 20 14.62 -1.11 4.72
N ARG A 21 13.73 -1.04 5.70
CA ARG A 21 13.71 -1.98 6.84
C ARG A 21 13.46 -3.41 6.39
N PHE A 22 12.48 -3.62 5.53
CA PHE A 22 12.18 -4.95 5.02
C PHE A 22 13.37 -5.57 4.28
N PHE A 23 14.04 -4.79 3.44
CA PHE A 23 15.24 -5.26 2.75
C PHE A 23 16.39 -5.51 3.71
N ASN A 24 16.62 -4.61 4.69
CA ASN A 24 17.71 -4.74 5.66
C ASN A 24 17.50 -5.91 6.62
N ASP A 25 16.31 -6.01 7.20
CA ASP A 25 16.04 -6.89 8.35
C ASP A 25 15.55 -8.27 7.91
N THR A 26 14.92 -8.39 6.73
CA THR A 26 14.26 -9.63 6.29
C THR A 26 14.90 -10.21 5.04
N LEU A 27 15.05 -9.44 3.96
CA LEU A 27 15.52 -9.98 2.69
C LEU A 27 17.03 -10.17 2.65
N ALA A 28 17.83 -9.17 3.01
CA ALA A 28 19.29 -9.26 2.92
C ALA A 28 19.87 -10.43 3.70
N PRO A 29 19.41 -10.74 4.93
CA PRO A 29 19.88 -11.93 5.66
C PRO A 29 19.52 -13.26 4.99
N SER A 30 18.50 -13.28 4.13
CA SER A 30 18.01 -14.48 3.44
C SER A 30 18.59 -14.67 2.03
N LEU A 31 19.33 -13.68 1.53
CA LEU A 31 19.97 -13.70 0.23
C LEU A 31 21.46 -14.11 0.35
N PRO A 32 22.07 -14.64 -0.72
CA PRO A 32 23.49 -14.91 -0.73
C PRO A 32 24.32 -13.65 -0.43
N SER A 33 25.38 -13.78 0.38
CA SER A 33 26.21 -12.67 0.87
C SER A 33 26.85 -11.80 -0.23
N HIS A 34 27.00 -12.35 -1.44
CA HIS A 34 27.52 -11.62 -2.60
C HIS A 34 26.46 -10.75 -3.30
N GLN A 35 25.17 -10.91 -2.98
CA GLN A 35 24.06 -10.11 -3.54
C GLN A 35 23.80 -8.86 -2.70
N VAL A 36 24.71 -7.90 -2.78
CA VAL A 36 24.56 -6.63 -2.07
C VAL A 36 23.37 -5.84 -2.62
N GLN A 37 22.46 -5.48 -1.73
CA GLN A 37 21.27 -4.70 -2.10
C GLN A 37 21.61 -3.20 -2.19
N ARG A 38 21.54 -2.65 -3.41
CA ARG A 38 21.90 -1.27 -3.72
C ARG A 38 20.65 -0.41 -3.88
N PHE A 39 20.59 0.71 -3.18
CA PHE A 39 19.48 1.65 -3.22
C PHE A 39 19.90 3.05 -3.65
N MET A 40 19.10 3.67 -4.51
CA MET A 40 19.11 5.10 -4.81
C MET A 40 17.85 5.72 -4.23
N VAL A 41 17.99 6.65 -3.27
CA VAL A 41 16.85 7.13 -2.45
C VAL A 41 16.78 8.64 -2.47
N VAL A 42 15.61 9.20 -2.82
CA VAL A 42 15.30 10.60 -2.54
C VAL A 42 14.87 10.74 -1.08
N SER A 43 15.61 11.54 -0.32
CA SER A 43 15.26 11.84 1.07
C SER A 43 15.78 13.22 1.47
N ALA A 44 14.91 14.07 2.03
CA ALA A 44 15.29 15.33 2.64
C ALA A 44 16.05 15.10 3.96
N ALA A 45 15.64 14.08 4.73
CA ALA A 45 16.34 13.69 5.95
C ALA A 45 17.61 12.89 5.67
N GLU A 46 18.58 12.99 6.56
CA GLU A 46 19.75 12.11 6.51
C GLU A 46 19.34 10.67 6.81
N LEU A 47 19.81 9.76 5.96
CA LEU A 47 19.68 8.33 6.17
C LEU A 47 20.96 7.85 6.85
N SER A 48 20.89 7.60 8.13
CA SER A 48 22.05 7.05 8.86
C SER A 48 22.41 5.69 8.29
N GLY A 49 23.67 5.54 7.83
CA GLY A 49 24.19 4.25 7.34
C GLY A 49 24.16 3.15 8.42
N HIS A 50 24.17 3.55 9.70
CA HIS A 50 24.02 2.60 10.81
C HIS A 50 22.59 2.04 10.94
N ALA A 51 21.58 2.71 10.39
CA ALA A 51 20.19 2.24 10.44
C ALA A 51 19.92 1.06 9.50
N TYR A 52 20.73 0.91 8.45
CA TYR A 52 20.55 -0.12 7.39
C TYR A 52 21.89 -0.75 7.00
N PRO A 53 22.55 -1.47 7.92
CA PRO A 53 23.91 -1.96 7.71
C PRO A 53 24.06 -2.99 6.59
N ALA A 54 22.99 -3.68 6.24
CA ALA A 54 22.98 -4.69 5.16
C ALA A 54 22.75 -4.07 3.76
N LEU A 55 22.53 -2.74 3.65
CA LEU A 55 22.20 -2.07 2.41
C LEU A 55 23.31 -1.07 2.00
N GLN A 56 23.51 -0.93 0.67
CA GLN A 56 24.28 0.18 0.11
C GLN A 56 23.32 1.26 -0.39
N ILE A 57 23.28 2.41 0.31
CA ILE A 57 22.33 3.48 0.02
C ILE A 57 23.05 4.72 -0.49
N ALA A 58 22.70 5.16 -1.71
CA ALA A 58 23.02 6.46 -2.25
C ALA A 58 21.84 7.42 -2.08
N ARG A 59 22.00 8.48 -1.25
CA ARG A 59 20.97 9.49 -0.99
C ARG A 59 21.05 10.63 -1.99
N PHE A 60 19.89 11.12 -2.40
CA PHE A 60 19.72 12.28 -3.28
C PHE A 60 18.80 13.30 -2.63
N ALA A 61 19.13 14.58 -2.74
CA ALA A 61 18.35 15.67 -2.16
C ALA A 61 16.99 15.87 -2.86
N ASP A 62 16.92 15.57 -4.16
CA ASP A 62 15.71 15.77 -4.96
C ASP A 62 15.55 14.73 -6.07
N GLN A 63 14.34 14.69 -6.62
CA GLN A 63 13.93 13.76 -7.68
C GLN A 63 14.73 13.91 -8.97
N LYS A 64 15.13 15.16 -9.31
CA LYS A 64 15.86 15.44 -10.55
C LYS A 64 17.31 14.99 -10.46
N ALA A 65 17.94 15.19 -9.30
CA ALA A 65 19.29 14.69 -9.03
C ALA A 65 19.35 13.17 -9.10
N LEU A 66 18.42 12.47 -8.46
CA LEU A 66 18.32 11.02 -8.56
C LEU A 66 18.11 10.56 -10.01
N ALA A 67 17.18 11.18 -10.75
CA ALA A 67 16.90 10.77 -12.13
C ALA A 67 18.11 10.95 -13.04
N ARG A 68 18.91 12.02 -12.86
CA ARG A 68 20.17 12.22 -13.59
C ARG A 68 21.17 11.10 -13.30
N ALA A 69 21.33 10.71 -12.03
CA ALA A 69 22.23 9.65 -11.64
C ALA A 69 21.79 8.29 -12.20
N VAL A 70 20.49 7.96 -12.15
CA VAL A 70 19.93 6.75 -12.77
C VAL A 70 20.20 6.74 -14.28
N VAL A 71 19.97 7.85 -15.00
CA VAL A 71 20.22 7.95 -16.45
C VAL A 71 21.71 7.83 -16.78
N ALA A 72 22.59 8.46 -15.98
CA ALA A 72 24.03 8.33 -16.16
C ALA A 72 24.47 6.87 -16.08
N GLN A 73 24.07 6.18 -15.01
CA GLN A 73 24.41 4.78 -14.79
C GLN A 73 23.76 3.86 -15.84
N ALA A 74 22.51 4.13 -16.25
CA ALA A 74 21.85 3.38 -17.31
C ALA A 74 22.54 3.51 -18.67
N ARG A 75 23.23 4.62 -18.93
CA ARG A 75 23.99 4.85 -20.16
C ARG A 75 25.38 4.24 -20.10
N GLU A 76 26.04 4.34 -18.97
CA GLU A 76 27.39 3.81 -18.73
C GLU A 76 27.39 2.28 -18.85
N ASP A 77 26.42 1.62 -18.17
CA ASP A 77 26.28 0.17 -18.25
C ASP A 77 24.84 -0.21 -18.61
N ARG A 78 24.66 -0.73 -19.83
CA ARG A 78 23.36 -1.17 -20.37
C ARG A 78 22.89 -2.51 -19.82
N SER A 79 23.71 -3.23 -19.05
CA SER A 79 23.32 -4.44 -18.34
C SER A 79 22.69 -4.15 -16.98
N VAL A 80 22.93 -2.99 -16.38
CA VAL A 80 22.32 -2.56 -15.12
C VAL A 80 20.79 -2.49 -15.24
N ARG A 81 20.11 -2.99 -14.26
CA ARG A 81 18.65 -2.97 -14.15
C ARG A 81 18.20 -2.16 -12.94
N PHE A 82 17.07 -1.49 -13.07
CA PHE A 82 16.50 -0.62 -12.04
C PHE A 82 15.13 -1.16 -11.61
N PHE A 83 14.97 -1.36 -10.31
CA PHE A 83 13.72 -1.76 -9.69
C PHE A 83 13.08 -0.54 -9.03
N PHE A 84 12.10 0.06 -9.70
CA PHE A 84 11.40 1.26 -9.23
C PHE A 84 10.33 0.87 -8.21
N HIS A 85 10.52 1.29 -6.97
CA HIS A 85 9.56 1.12 -5.89
C HIS A 85 8.59 2.29 -5.85
N GLY A 86 7.39 2.12 -6.38
CA GLY A 86 6.44 3.21 -6.52
C GLY A 86 6.98 4.34 -7.39
N GLN A 87 6.57 4.44 -8.64
CA GLN A 87 7.19 5.39 -9.57
C GLN A 87 6.47 6.73 -9.60
N PHE A 88 6.81 7.59 -8.65
CA PHE A 88 6.27 8.95 -8.51
C PHE A 88 7.15 10.06 -9.13
N ASN A 89 8.37 9.73 -9.59
CA ASN A 89 9.32 10.68 -10.11
C ASN A 89 9.04 11.01 -11.59
N PRO A 90 8.60 12.22 -11.95
CA PRO A 90 8.26 12.56 -13.34
C PRO A 90 9.48 12.56 -14.27
N TRP A 91 10.67 12.82 -13.74
CA TRP A 91 11.90 12.83 -14.54
C TRP A 91 12.32 11.42 -14.98
N LEU A 92 12.02 10.39 -14.17
CA LEU A 92 12.25 9.00 -14.56
C LEU A 92 11.26 8.54 -15.65
N TRP A 93 9.98 8.98 -15.58
CA TRP A 93 9.04 8.76 -16.68
C TRP A 93 9.52 9.41 -17.98
N LEU A 94 10.06 10.64 -17.90
CA LEU A 94 10.63 11.32 -19.05
C LEU A 94 11.87 10.59 -19.55
N ALA A 95 12.75 10.11 -18.68
CA ALA A 95 13.94 9.36 -19.05
C ALA A 95 13.61 8.07 -19.81
N LEU A 96 12.56 7.35 -19.40
CA LEU A 96 12.03 6.20 -20.14
C LEU A 96 11.51 6.58 -21.53
N LEU A 97 10.76 7.69 -21.64
CA LEU A 97 10.24 8.18 -22.91
C LEU A 97 11.35 8.58 -23.88
N CYS A 98 12.40 9.23 -23.38
CA CYS A 98 13.53 9.70 -24.19
C CYS A 98 14.61 8.66 -24.44
N GLY A 99 14.43 7.40 -23.96
CA GLY A 99 15.43 6.34 -24.14
C GLY A 99 16.69 6.50 -23.29
N GLY A 100 16.67 7.39 -22.29
CA GLY A 100 17.75 7.51 -21.30
C GLY A 100 17.89 6.23 -20.47
N ILE A 101 16.76 5.60 -20.18
CA ILE A 101 16.66 4.26 -19.60
C ILE A 101 16.00 3.37 -20.66
N ARG A 102 16.59 2.22 -20.97
CA ARG A 102 16.03 1.25 -21.94
C ARG A 102 14.92 0.42 -21.27
N THR A 103 13.97 -0.07 -22.05
CA THR A 103 12.90 -0.95 -21.56
C THR A 103 13.45 -2.14 -20.76
N ALA A 104 14.46 -2.83 -21.27
CA ALA A 104 15.08 -3.99 -20.60
C ALA A 104 15.73 -3.67 -19.24
N GLN A 105 15.99 -2.37 -18.96
CA GLN A 105 16.57 -1.92 -17.69
C GLN A 105 15.53 -1.54 -16.64
N ALA A 106 14.22 -1.47 -16.98
CA ALA A 106 13.20 -0.88 -16.12
C ALA A 106 12.20 -1.92 -15.61
N TYR A 107 12.15 -2.09 -14.31
CA TYR A 107 11.21 -2.92 -13.57
C TYR A 107 10.43 -2.06 -12.59
N TRP A 108 9.12 -2.18 -12.55
CA TRP A 108 8.27 -1.27 -11.77
C TRP A 108 7.36 -2.02 -10.81
N HIS A 109 7.50 -1.75 -9.51
CA HIS A 109 6.58 -2.18 -8.48
C HIS A 109 5.57 -1.07 -8.19
N ILE A 110 4.31 -1.32 -8.55
CA ILE A 110 3.21 -0.39 -8.35
C ILE A 110 2.82 -0.33 -6.87
N TRP A 111 2.61 0.89 -6.37
CA TRP A 111 2.13 1.16 -5.02
C TRP A 111 0.68 1.68 -4.97
N GLY A 112 -0.01 1.66 -6.09
CA GLY A 112 -1.38 2.14 -6.27
C GLY A 112 -1.44 3.60 -6.71
N ALA A 113 -1.09 4.58 -5.87
CA ALA A 113 -1.19 6.00 -6.21
C ALA A 113 -0.35 6.42 -7.44
N ASP A 114 0.69 5.71 -7.77
CA ASP A 114 1.51 5.89 -8.97
C ASP A 114 0.88 5.29 -10.24
N LEU A 115 -0.16 4.47 -10.11
CA LEU A 115 -0.91 3.88 -11.23
C LEU A 115 -2.18 4.68 -11.55
N TYR A 116 -2.98 5.02 -10.54
CA TYR A 116 -4.29 5.64 -10.72
C TYR A 116 -4.20 7.12 -11.09
N GLU A 117 -5.22 7.64 -11.80
CA GLU A 117 -5.25 8.98 -12.37
C GLU A 117 -6.32 9.81 -11.67
N GLU A 118 -6.13 10.10 -10.38
CA GLU A 118 -7.14 10.75 -9.53
C GLU A 118 -7.06 12.28 -9.55
N ALA A 119 -5.88 12.85 -9.82
CA ALA A 119 -5.70 14.28 -9.82
C ALA A 119 -6.38 14.94 -11.03
N ARG A 120 -7.10 16.05 -10.78
CA ARG A 120 -7.87 16.78 -11.79
C ARG A 120 -7.12 18.03 -12.25
N GLY A 121 -7.38 18.45 -13.49
CA GLY A 121 -6.81 19.64 -14.10
C GLY A 121 -6.02 19.35 -15.37
N TRP A 122 -5.84 20.40 -16.21
CA TRP A 122 -5.22 20.23 -17.53
C TRP A 122 -3.77 19.76 -17.49
N ARG A 123 -2.98 20.23 -16.49
CA ARG A 123 -1.58 19.81 -16.27
C ARG A 123 -1.49 18.30 -16.00
N TYR A 124 -2.37 17.78 -15.13
CA TYR A 124 -2.42 16.34 -14.84
C TYR A 124 -2.87 15.52 -16.03
N ARG A 125 -3.82 16.03 -16.85
CA ARG A 125 -4.25 15.35 -18.09
C ARG A 125 -3.09 15.16 -19.07
N TRP A 126 -2.23 16.18 -19.25
CA TRP A 126 -1.02 16.08 -20.06
C TRP A 126 0.02 15.13 -19.43
N PHE A 127 0.28 15.29 -18.15
CA PHE A 127 1.19 14.40 -17.41
C PHE A 127 0.76 12.93 -17.52
N TYR A 128 -0.51 12.62 -17.34
CA TYR A 128 -1.02 11.25 -17.46
C TYR A 128 -0.89 10.70 -18.89
N ARG A 129 -1.06 11.51 -19.92
CA ARG A 129 -0.80 11.07 -21.30
C ARG A 129 0.65 10.65 -21.51
N LEU A 130 1.60 11.49 -21.05
CA LEU A 130 3.03 11.18 -21.13
C LEU A 130 3.39 9.95 -20.28
N ARG A 131 2.86 9.86 -19.06
CA ARG A 131 3.06 8.70 -18.19
C ARG A 131 2.57 7.42 -18.84
N ARG A 132 1.40 7.42 -19.46
CA ARG A 132 0.85 6.25 -20.19
C ARG A 132 1.79 5.78 -21.30
N LEU A 133 2.43 6.67 -22.03
CA LEU A 133 3.41 6.32 -23.04
C LEU A 133 4.69 5.72 -22.41
N ALA A 134 5.14 6.30 -21.29
CA ALA A 134 6.31 5.80 -20.55
C ALA A 134 6.06 4.41 -19.92
N GLN A 135 4.87 4.15 -19.42
CA GLN A 135 4.46 2.86 -18.85
C GLN A 135 4.61 1.68 -19.82
N ARG A 136 4.56 1.93 -21.13
CA ARG A 136 4.83 0.91 -22.16
C ARG A 136 6.32 0.53 -22.26
N ARG A 137 7.19 1.31 -21.62
CA ARG A 137 8.65 1.16 -21.71
C ARG A 137 9.25 0.59 -20.43
N VAL A 138 8.50 -0.29 -19.76
CA VAL A 138 9.01 -1.10 -18.65
C VAL A 138 9.07 -2.55 -19.06
N ALA A 139 10.12 -3.26 -18.63
CA ALA A 139 10.30 -4.67 -18.96
C ALA A 139 9.23 -5.54 -18.29
N ARG A 140 8.95 -5.25 -17.00
CA ARG A 140 7.98 -5.98 -16.21
C ARG A 140 7.40 -5.10 -15.13
N VAL A 141 6.13 -5.31 -14.85
CA VAL A 141 5.39 -4.68 -13.76
C VAL A 141 5.12 -5.69 -12.67
N PHE A 142 5.35 -5.28 -11.42
CA PHE A 142 5.02 -6.04 -10.23
C PHE A 142 3.91 -5.32 -9.48
N ALA A 143 2.85 -6.01 -9.11
CA ALA A 143 1.71 -5.40 -8.44
C ALA A 143 0.80 -6.45 -7.80
N THR A 144 -0.25 -6.01 -7.11
CA THR A 144 -1.36 -6.85 -6.65
C THR A 144 -2.19 -7.35 -7.83
N HIS A 145 -3.00 -8.39 -7.64
CA HIS A 145 -3.90 -8.90 -8.69
C HIS A 145 -4.79 -7.81 -9.27
N GLY A 146 -5.39 -7.01 -8.40
CA GLY A 146 -6.30 -5.97 -8.84
C GLY A 146 -5.61 -4.87 -9.66
N ASP A 147 -4.40 -4.48 -9.28
CA ASP A 147 -3.61 -3.49 -10.02
C ASP A 147 -3.10 -4.05 -11.34
N ILE A 148 -2.72 -5.34 -11.39
CA ILE A 148 -2.36 -6.04 -12.63
C ILE A 148 -3.55 -6.05 -13.60
N ASP A 149 -4.75 -6.40 -13.14
CA ASP A 149 -5.96 -6.40 -13.96
C ASP A 149 -6.24 -5.00 -14.52
N TYR A 150 -6.18 -3.97 -13.67
CA TYR A 150 -6.35 -2.58 -14.09
C TYR A 150 -5.30 -2.15 -15.12
N PHE A 151 -4.03 -2.51 -14.93
CA PHE A 151 -2.93 -2.18 -15.83
C PHE A 151 -3.07 -2.90 -17.17
N ARG A 152 -3.38 -4.20 -17.15
CA ARG A 152 -3.54 -5.03 -18.36
C ARG A 152 -4.71 -4.63 -19.24
N ARG A 153 -5.77 -4.03 -18.70
CA ARG A 153 -6.86 -3.47 -19.52
C ARG A 153 -6.36 -2.44 -20.53
N ARG A 154 -5.27 -1.73 -20.19
CA ARG A 154 -4.64 -0.76 -21.08
C ARG A 154 -3.44 -1.33 -21.84
N TYR A 155 -2.75 -2.28 -21.26
CA TYR A 155 -1.52 -2.90 -21.78
C TYR A 155 -1.61 -4.43 -21.75
N PRO A 156 -2.43 -5.06 -22.60
CA PRO A 156 -2.69 -6.52 -22.50
C PRO A 156 -1.45 -7.41 -22.65
N ALA A 157 -0.46 -6.95 -23.43
CA ALA A 157 0.79 -7.69 -23.67
C ALA A 157 1.90 -7.39 -22.65
N ALA A 158 1.64 -6.58 -21.62
CA ALA A 158 2.66 -6.25 -20.64
C ALA A 158 3.03 -7.47 -19.78
N ALA A 159 4.32 -7.68 -19.58
CA ALA A 159 4.80 -8.66 -18.62
C ALA A 159 4.51 -8.18 -17.20
N THR A 160 3.79 -8.99 -16.44
CA THR A 160 3.40 -8.67 -15.06
C THR A 160 3.68 -9.86 -14.14
N SER A 161 3.94 -9.59 -12.88
CA SER A 161 4.07 -10.59 -11.83
C SER A 161 3.44 -10.08 -10.54
N LEU A 162 2.89 -11.00 -9.75
CA LEU A 162 2.31 -10.68 -8.46
C LEU A 162 3.41 -10.28 -7.48
N LEU A 163 3.20 -9.18 -6.76
CA LEU A 163 4.07 -8.73 -5.69
C LEU A 163 3.31 -7.81 -4.75
N TYR A 164 3.42 -8.07 -3.46
CA TYR A 164 2.79 -7.26 -2.43
C TYR A 164 3.78 -6.32 -1.76
N PHE A 165 3.32 -5.11 -1.43
CA PHE A 165 4.10 -4.15 -0.66
C PHE A 165 4.46 -4.76 0.72
N PRO A 166 5.71 -4.64 1.19
CA PRO A 166 6.10 -5.14 2.48
C PRO A 166 5.36 -4.37 3.58
N THR A 167 4.48 -5.05 4.29
CA THR A 167 3.70 -4.44 5.37
C THR A 167 4.28 -4.83 6.73
N ARG A 168 4.24 -3.88 7.68
CA ARG A 168 4.60 -4.20 9.06
C ARG A 168 3.47 -5.01 9.69
N MET A 169 3.79 -6.25 10.08
CA MET A 169 2.87 -7.17 10.75
C MET A 169 3.09 -7.15 12.26
N SER A 170 2.07 -7.56 13.01
CA SER A 170 2.24 -7.81 14.44
C SER A 170 2.89 -9.19 14.64
N PRO A 171 3.89 -9.33 15.52
CA PRO A 171 4.45 -10.64 15.86
C PRO A 171 3.45 -11.52 16.64
N HIS A 172 2.43 -10.93 17.23
CA HIS A 172 1.44 -11.64 18.05
C HIS A 172 0.02 -11.33 17.54
N ALA A 173 -0.63 -12.35 17.00
CA ALA A 173 -2.08 -12.33 16.79
C ALA A 173 -2.75 -12.44 18.18
N ALA A 174 -3.40 -11.38 18.64
CA ALA A 174 -4.26 -11.47 19.81
C ALA A 174 -5.70 -11.70 19.33
N SER A 175 -6.40 -12.63 19.97
CA SER A 175 -7.83 -12.82 19.70
C SER A 175 -8.59 -11.52 19.94
N PRO A 176 -9.55 -11.18 19.08
CA PRO A 176 -10.42 -10.01 19.29
C PRO A 176 -11.16 -10.13 20.62
N HIS A 177 -11.43 -8.98 21.21
CA HIS A 177 -12.28 -8.95 22.42
C HIS A 177 -13.70 -9.38 22.06
N GLU A 178 -14.18 -10.47 22.65
CA GLU A 178 -15.56 -10.90 22.47
C GLU A 178 -16.51 -9.92 23.18
N LYS A 179 -17.42 -9.34 22.42
CA LYS A 179 -18.51 -8.50 22.93
C LYS A 179 -19.83 -9.26 22.94
N ALA A 180 -20.75 -8.82 23.78
CA ALA A 180 -22.11 -9.33 23.75
C ALA A 180 -22.72 -9.17 22.34
N PRO A 181 -23.54 -10.14 21.87
CA PRO A 181 -24.05 -10.16 20.48
C PRO A 181 -24.77 -8.90 20.02
N ASP A 182 -25.41 -8.18 20.93
CA ASP A 182 -26.18 -6.96 20.65
C ASP A 182 -25.44 -5.67 21.05
N ALA A 183 -24.18 -5.77 21.47
CA ALA A 183 -23.40 -4.60 21.82
C ALA A 183 -23.14 -3.72 20.58
N PRO A 184 -23.15 -2.39 20.73
CA PRO A 184 -22.83 -1.48 19.64
C PRO A 184 -21.46 -1.74 19.05
N LEU A 185 -21.37 -1.79 17.71
CA LEU A 185 -20.10 -2.00 17.00
C LEU A 185 -19.19 -0.79 17.17
N THR A 186 -17.90 -1.06 17.37
CA THR A 186 -16.83 -0.08 17.24
C THR A 186 -16.21 -0.23 15.84
N ILE A 187 -16.32 0.81 15.01
CA ILE A 187 -15.99 0.76 13.58
C ILE A 187 -14.84 1.70 13.28
N LEU A 188 -13.76 1.15 12.72
CA LEU A 188 -12.65 1.92 12.18
C LEU A 188 -13.03 2.45 10.80
N VAL A 189 -12.95 3.76 10.59
CA VAL A 189 -13.35 4.40 9.31
C VAL A 189 -12.12 4.96 8.59
N GLY A 190 -11.74 4.33 7.50
CA GLY A 190 -10.54 4.71 6.75
C GLY A 190 -9.23 4.40 7.49
N ASN A 191 -8.12 4.78 6.90
CA ASN A 191 -6.78 4.55 7.46
C ASN A 191 -5.90 5.81 7.50
N SER A 192 -6.38 6.93 6.98
CA SER A 192 -5.64 8.19 6.89
C SER A 192 -6.57 9.35 6.60
N GLY A 193 -6.11 10.59 6.78
CA GLY A 193 -6.87 11.81 6.46
C GLY A 193 -6.95 12.15 4.97
N ASP A 194 -6.53 11.26 4.07
CA ASP A 194 -6.66 11.47 2.64
C ASP A 194 -8.12 11.35 2.18
N ARG A 195 -8.56 12.27 1.31
CA ARG A 195 -9.93 12.31 0.78
C ARG A 195 -10.34 11.04 0.02
N SER A 196 -9.39 10.28 -0.50
CA SER A 196 -9.64 9.00 -1.17
C SER A 196 -10.29 7.96 -0.24
N ASN A 197 -10.17 8.10 1.08
CA ASN A 197 -10.87 7.27 2.07
C ASN A 197 -12.40 7.46 2.05
N ARG A 198 -12.91 8.60 1.50
CA ARG A 198 -14.35 8.88 1.35
C ARG A 198 -15.10 8.83 2.68
N HIS A 199 -14.49 9.41 3.72
CA HIS A 199 -14.99 9.34 5.10
C HIS A 199 -16.46 9.77 5.25
N LEU A 200 -16.89 10.85 4.60
CA LEU A 200 -18.28 11.34 4.70
C LEU A 200 -19.25 10.26 4.21
N ALA A 201 -18.98 9.68 3.03
CA ALA A 201 -19.82 8.60 2.48
C ALA A 201 -19.79 7.33 3.36
N ALA A 202 -18.65 7.04 3.99
CA ALA A 202 -18.51 5.91 4.91
C ALA A 202 -19.33 6.14 6.19
N LEU A 203 -19.26 7.33 6.78
CA LEU A 203 -20.03 7.70 7.97
C LEU A 203 -21.55 7.64 7.70
N ASP A 204 -22.01 8.17 6.56
CA ASP A 204 -23.41 8.07 6.13
C ASP A 204 -23.87 6.61 5.97
N ALA A 205 -23.03 5.78 5.35
CA ALA A 205 -23.34 4.37 5.15
C ALA A 205 -23.40 3.60 6.48
N ILE A 206 -22.45 3.84 7.39
CA ILE A 206 -22.43 3.24 8.73
C ILE A 206 -23.68 3.64 9.52
N HIS A 207 -24.02 4.93 9.53
CA HIS A 207 -25.22 5.41 10.24
C HIS A 207 -26.48 4.77 9.70
N ARG A 208 -26.62 4.62 8.39
CA ARG A 208 -27.78 3.99 7.74
C ARG A 208 -27.86 2.48 8.04
N GLN A 209 -26.72 1.78 8.08
CA GLN A 209 -26.67 0.32 8.22
C GLN A 209 -26.69 -0.16 9.69
N PHE A 210 -25.99 0.57 10.57
CA PHE A 210 -25.79 0.16 11.97
C PHE A 210 -26.40 1.14 12.98
N GLY A 211 -26.97 2.26 12.50
CA GLY A 211 -27.63 3.26 13.33
C GLY A 211 -26.68 4.16 14.13
N ALA A 212 -27.25 5.11 14.85
CA ALA A 212 -26.52 6.08 15.68
C ALA A 212 -25.86 5.44 16.92
N GLN A 213 -26.14 4.17 17.22
CA GLN A 213 -25.54 3.44 18.34
C GLN A 213 -24.09 3.01 18.04
N ALA A 214 -23.71 2.90 16.77
CA ALA A 214 -22.34 2.56 16.39
C ALA A 214 -21.35 3.60 16.94
N ARG A 215 -20.16 3.12 17.35
CA ARG A 215 -19.03 3.97 17.71
C ARG A 215 -18.08 4.01 16.52
N VAL A 216 -17.66 5.19 16.10
CA VAL A 216 -16.77 5.36 14.95
C VAL A 216 -15.44 5.97 15.39
N ILE A 217 -14.35 5.40 14.89
CA ILE A 217 -12.98 5.88 15.09
C ILE A 217 -12.40 6.20 13.73
N VAL A 218 -11.97 7.43 13.53
CA VAL A 218 -11.52 7.94 12.21
C VAL A 218 -10.06 8.40 12.30
N PRO A 219 -9.08 7.58 11.91
CA PRO A 219 -7.68 7.99 11.87
C PRO A 219 -7.43 8.98 10.74
N MET A 220 -7.00 10.21 11.06
CA MET A 220 -6.78 11.28 10.10
C MET A 220 -5.44 12.02 10.28
N GLY A 221 -4.53 11.52 11.13
CA GLY A 221 -3.26 12.19 11.44
C GLY A 221 -2.22 12.20 10.31
N TYR A 222 -2.51 11.61 9.16
CA TYR A 222 -1.65 11.58 7.97
C TYR A 222 -2.52 11.60 6.70
N PRO A 223 -2.10 12.25 5.60
CA PRO A 223 -0.98 13.19 5.49
C PRO A 223 -1.28 14.55 6.15
N ALA A 224 -0.22 15.34 6.37
CA ALA A 224 -0.36 16.71 6.86
C ALA A 224 -1.08 17.63 5.83
N GLY A 225 -1.65 18.73 6.30
CA GLY A 225 -2.24 19.75 5.44
C GLY A 225 -3.74 19.58 5.12
N ASN A 226 -4.40 18.57 5.68
CA ASN A 226 -5.82 18.29 5.42
C ASN A 226 -6.78 18.87 6.49
N HIS A 227 -6.38 19.90 7.23
CA HIS A 227 -7.14 20.42 8.39
C HIS A 227 -8.61 20.71 8.08
N ALA A 228 -8.90 21.39 6.98
CA ALA A 228 -10.28 21.74 6.60
C ALA A 228 -11.13 20.48 6.34
N TYR A 229 -10.55 19.46 5.75
CA TYR A 229 -11.25 18.19 5.50
C TYR A 229 -11.44 17.39 6.79
N ILE A 230 -10.45 17.37 7.66
CA ILE A 230 -10.53 16.72 8.98
C ILE A 230 -11.67 17.35 9.79
N GLU A 231 -11.78 18.70 9.78
CA GLU A 231 -12.85 19.41 10.47
C GLU A 231 -14.23 19.08 9.88
N GLN A 232 -14.35 19.05 8.55
CA GLN A 232 -15.59 18.64 7.88
C GLN A 232 -16.02 17.23 8.29
N VAL A 233 -15.09 16.27 8.33
CA VAL A 233 -15.38 14.89 8.75
C VAL A 233 -15.77 14.82 10.23
N ALA A 234 -15.08 15.60 11.09
CA ALA A 234 -15.37 15.65 12.52
C ALA A 234 -16.79 16.19 12.78
N GLN A 235 -17.16 17.31 12.15
CA GLN A 235 -18.49 17.88 12.28
C GLN A 235 -19.59 16.94 11.76
N HIS A 236 -19.34 16.29 10.63
CA HIS A 236 -20.28 15.34 10.05
C HIS A 236 -20.48 14.11 10.96
N GLY A 237 -19.39 13.53 11.46
CA GLY A 237 -19.44 12.40 12.38
C GLY A 237 -20.12 12.76 13.71
N LEU A 238 -19.84 13.95 14.24
CA LEU A 238 -20.52 14.47 15.44
C LEU A 238 -22.03 14.59 15.25
N ALA A 239 -22.47 15.09 14.10
CA ALA A 239 -23.90 15.24 13.77
C ALA A 239 -24.61 13.88 13.67
N LEU A 240 -23.95 12.84 13.16
CA LEU A 240 -24.54 11.50 12.99
C LEU A 240 -24.52 10.64 14.26
N PHE A 241 -23.44 10.69 15.05
CA PHE A 241 -23.20 9.73 16.14
C PHE A 241 -23.14 10.39 17.53
N GLY A 242 -23.02 11.71 17.60
CA GLY A 242 -22.78 12.43 18.85
C GLY A 242 -21.32 12.36 19.33
N ALA A 243 -20.98 13.22 20.29
CA ALA A 243 -19.61 13.40 20.77
C ALA A 243 -19.02 12.13 21.44
N ASP A 244 -19.85 11.36 22.14
CA ASP A 244 -19.39 10.17 22.87
C ASP A 244 -19.10 8.96 21.96
N ARG A 245 -19.56 9.00 20.70
CA ARG A 245 -19.47 7.87 19.78
C ARG A 245 -18.68 8.16 18.51
N CYS A 246 -18.25 9.39 18.28
CA CYS A 246 -17.42 9.77 17.15
C CYS A 246 -16.07 10.29 17.63
N ARG A 247 -15.01 9.53 17.36
CA ARG A 247 -13.64 9.90 17.71
C ARG A 247 -12.80 10.10 16.45
N VAL A 248 -12.43 11.32 16.14
CA VAL A 248 -11.51 11.67 15.05
C VAL A 248 -10.11 11.83 15.61
N LEU A 249 -9.16 11.01 15.14
CA LEU A 249 -7.76 11.06 15.54
C LEU A 249 -7.00 11.98 14.59
N ARG A 250 -6.61 13.15 15.10
CA ARG A 250 -5.96 14.23 14.33
C ARG A 250 -4.45 14.06 14.23
N GLU A 251 -3.87 13.21 15.05
CA GLU A 251 -2.44 12.94 15.12
C GLU A 251 -2.15 11.49 14.72
N SER A 252 -0.95 11.27 14.17
CA SER A 252 -0.47 9.94 13.89
C SER A 252 -0.17 9.21 15.18
N LEU A 253 -0.62 7.97 15.29
CA LEU A 253 -0.31 7.09 16.43
C LEU A 253 1.02 6.36 16.20
N ALA A 254 1.72 6.07 17.27
CA ALA A 254 2.78 5.06 17.25
C ALA A 254 2.19 3.70 16.85
N PHE A 255 3.00 2.82 16.27
CA PHE A 255 2.50 1.54 15.73
C PHE A 255 1.81 0.69 16.80
N ASP A 256 2.36 0.61 17.99
CA ASP A 256 1.82 -0.21 19.07
C ASP A 256 0.49 0.35 19.59
N ASP A 257 0.37 1.69 19.67
CA ASP A 257 -0.89 2.37 20.02
C ASP A 257 -1.96 2.15 18.92
N TYR A 258 -1.54 2.20 17.66
CA TYR A 258 -2.43 1.90 16.54
C TYR A 258 -2.91 0.45 16.58
N LEU A 259 -2.02 -0.49 16.87
CA LEU A 259 -2.36 -1.90 17.02
C LEU A 259 -3.32 -2.14 18.20
N ALA A 260 -3.07 -1.47 19.34
CA ALA A 260 -3.97 -1.50 20.50
C ALA A 260 -5.37 -0.95 20.14
N LEU A 261 -5.42 0.13 19.36
CA LEU A 261 -6.68 0.68 18.85
C LEU A 261 -7.43 -0.32 17.97
N LEU A 262 -6.74 -0.96 17.00
CA LEU A 262 -7.36 -1.95 16.10
C LEU A 262 -7.99 -3.12 16.86
N ARG A 263 -7.38 -3.55 17.98
CA ARG A 263 -7.91 -4.60 18.86
C ARG A 263 -9.26 -4.23 19.50
N THR A 264 -9.57 -2.93 19.62
CA THR A 264 -10.86 -2.49 20.15
C THR A 264 -11.96 -2.44 19.10
N CYS A 265 -11.62 -2.58 17.82
CA CYS A 265 -12.55 -2.47 16.72
C CYS A 265 -13.26 -3.80 16.43
N ASP A 266 -14.52 -3.71 16.07
CA ASP A 266 -15.33 -4.83 15.65
C ASP A 266 -15.40 -4.97 14.13
N LEU A 267 -15.19 -3.86 13.41
CA LEU A 267 -15.32 -3.76 11.97
C LEU A 267 -14.39 -2.66 11.43
N GLY A 268 -13.73 -2.90 10.31
CA GLY A 268 -13.13 -1.86 9.49
C GLY A 268 -14.08 -1.40 8.39
N TYR A 269 -14.07 -0.12 7.99
CA TYR A 269 -14.93 0.41 6.93
C TYR A 269 -14.15 1.29 5.97
N PHE A 270 -13.89 0.80 4.74
CA PHE A 270 -12.96 1.39 3.78
C PHE A 270 -13.59 1.55 2.41
N LEU A 271 -13.91 2.77 2.01
CA LEU A 271 -14.58 3.06 0.73
C LEU A 271 -13.65 3.63 -0.35
N PHE A 272 -12.34 3.47 -0.21
CA PHE A 272 -11.41 3.90 -1.26
C PHE A 272 -11.54 3.02 -2.52
N HIS A 273 -11.37 3.65 -3.69
CA HIS A 273 -11.54 3.01 -5.01
C HIS A 273 -10.20 2.61 -5.66
N ARG A 274 -9.10 2.81 -4.98
CA ARG A 274 -7.76 2.37 -5.41
C ARG A 274 -7.16 1.44 -4.38
N GLN A 275 -6.11 0.74 -4.75
CA GLN A 275 -5.31 0.00 -3.80
C GLN A 275 -4.69 0.98 -2.79
N GLN A 276 -5.05 0.81 -1.53
CA GLN A 276 -4.67 1.67 -0.41
C GLN A 276 -4.89 0.94 0.91
N GLY A 277 -4.11 1.28 1.95
CA GLY A 277 -4.35 0.80 3.31
C GLY A 277 -4.12 -0.69 3.52
N ILE A 278 -3.37 -1.38 2.63
CA ILE A 278 -3.10 -2.82 2.74
C ILE A 278 -2.55 -3.17 4.13
N GLY A 279 -1.64 -2.36 4.68
CA GLY A 279 -1.10 -2.60 6.02
C GLY A 279 -2.18 -2.68 7.09
N THR A 280 -3.16 -1.76 7.06
CA THR A 280 -4.30 -1.81 7.99
C THR A 280 -5.17 -3.03 7.75
N LEU A 281 -5.48 -3.37 6.49
CA LEU A 281 -6.26 -4.57 6.17
C LEU A 281 -5.57 -5.85 6.65
N CYS A 282 -4.26 -5.97 6.44
CA CYS A 282 -3.48 -7.10 6.95
C CYS A 282 -3.52 -7.21 8.48
N LEU A 283 -3.39 -6.09 9.20
CA LEU A 283 -3.49 -6.09 10.67
C LEU A 283 -4.90 -6.51 11.13
N LEU A 284 -5.96 -6.05 10.48
CA LEU A 284 -7.33 -6.47 10.79
C LEU A 284 -7.53 -7.97 10.55
N ILE A 285 -7.01 -8.51 9.45
CA ILE A 285 -7.03 -9.97 9.18
C ILE A 285 -6.32 -10.73 10.30
N GLN A 286 -5.11 -10.30 10.70
CA GLN A 286 -4.37 -10.93 11.81
C GLN A 286 -5.13 -10.90 13.14
N LEU A 287 -5.90 -9.83 13.35
CA LEU A 287 -6.71 -9.66 14.57
C LEU A 287 -8.08 -10.34 14.49
N GLY A 288 -8.42 -10.99 13.37
CA GLY A 288 -9.74 -11.56 13.14
C GLY A 288 -10.86 -10.51 13.10
N VAL A 289 -10.53 -9.26 12.76
CA VAL A 289 -11.49 -8.17 12.63
C VAL A 289 -11.93 -8.06 11.16
N PRO A 290 -13.22 -8.32 10.86
CA PRO A 290 -13.74 -8.21 9.51
C PRO A 290 -13.73 -6.75 9.04
N PHE A 291 -13.82 -6.56 7.74
CA PHE A 291 -13.87 -5.22 7.17
C PHE A 291 -14.74 -5.14 5.91
N VAL A 292 -15.25 -3.95 5.71
CA VAL A 292 -16.03 -3.55 4.52
C VAL A 292 -15.10 -2.82 3.56
N ILE A 293 -15.15 -3.16 2.29
CA ILE A 293 -14.48 -2.43 1.21
C ILE A 293 -15.46 -2.02 0.13
N SER A 294 -15.11 -1.03 -0.70
CA SER A 294 -15.88 -0.72 -1.91
C SER A 294 -15.70 -1.83 -2.95
N ARG A 295 -16.76 -2.16 -3.71
CA ARG A 295 -16.66 -3.05 -4.89
C ARG A 295 -15.68 -2.54 -5.95
N HIS A 296 -15.40 -1.24 -5.94
CA HIS A 296 -14.44 -0.60 -6.84
C HIS A 296 -12.99 -0.70 -6.38
N ASN A 297 -12.75 -1.19 -5.15
CA ASN A 297 -11.41 -1.39 -4.67
C ASN A 297 -10.76 -2.59 -5.39
N PRO A 298 -9.65 -2.37 -6.13
CA PRO A 298 -9.02 -3.43 -6.91
C PRO A 298 -8.45 -4.55 -6.02
N PHE A 299 -8.03 -4.26 -4.79
CA PHE A 299 -7.52 -5.26 -3.83
C PHE A 299 -8.57 -6.31 -3.45
N ARG A 300 -9.85 -6.06 -3.76
CA ARG A 300 -10.91 -7.06 -3.62
C ARG A 300 -10.59 -8.37 -4.38
N LEU A 301 -9.94 -8.29 -5.53
CA LEU A 301 -9.55 -9.47 -6.30
C LEU A 301 -8.54 -10.32 -5.54
N ASP A 302 -7.59 -9.67 -4.88
CA ASP A 302 -6.58 -10.33 -4.05
C ASP A 302 -7.21 -11.04 -2.83
N LEU A 303 -8.18 -10.38 -2.17
CA LEU A 303 -8.89 -10.95 -1.04
C LEU A 303 -9.72 -12.18 -1.44
N VAL A 304 -10.43 -12.10 -2.56
CA VAL A 304 -11.24 -13.22 -3.09
C VAL A 304 -10.35 -14.39 -3.49
N GLU A 305 -9.22 -14.13 -4.14
CA GLU A 305 -8.23 -15.17 -4.52
C GLU A 305 -7.71 -15.92 -3.27
N GLN A 306 -7.50 -15.20 -2.18
CA GLN A 306 -7.07 -15.78 -0.91
C GLN A 306 -8.24 -16.33 -0.07
N ARG A 307 -9.45 -16.38 -0.62
CA ARG A 307 -10.68 -16.90 0.03
C ARG A 307 -11.01 -16.19 1.36
N LEU A 308 -10.67 -14.91 1.45
CA LEU A 308 -10.99 -14.10 2.61
C LEU A 308 -12.44 -13.59 2.55
N PRO A 309 -13.15 -13.48 3.67
CA PRO A 309 -14.48 -12.90 3.71
C PRO A 309 -14.41 -11.41 3.33
N VAL A 310 -15.21 -11.00 2.35
CA VAL A 310 -15.28 -9.61 1.87
C VAL A 310 -16.67 -9.09 2.04
N LEU A 311 -16.84 -8.07 2.88
CA LEU A 311 -18.09 -7.31 2.99
C LEU A 311 -18.01 -6.10 2.05
N LEU A 312 -19.08 -5.84 1.29
CA LEU A 312 -19.11 -4.74 0.33
C LEU A 312 -19.98 -3.58 0.84
N GLY A 313 -19.40 -2.36 0.81
CA GLY A 313 -20.09 -1.16 1.32
C GLY A 313 -21.33 -0.74 0.52
N GLU A 314 -21.49 -1.26 -0.69
CA GLU A 314 -22.65 -1.05 -1.55
C GLU A 314 -23.80 -2.05 -1.27
N GLU A 315 -23.60 -3.02 -0.39
CA GLU A 315 -24.62 -3.99 0.03
C GLU A 315 -25.27 -3.56 1.34
N THR A 316 -26.45 -4.12 1.64
CA THR A 316 -27.10 -3.92 2.92
C THR A 316 -26.46 -4.84 3.95
N LEU A 317 -25.70 -4.26 4.87
CA LEU A 317 -24.98 -4.98 5.91
C LEU A 317 -25.74 -4.93 7.24
N ASN A 318 -25.55 -5.96 8.07
CA ASN A 318 -26.06 -6.03 9.42
C ASN A 318 -25.06 -6.71 10.37
N GLN A 319 -25.34 -6.71 11.67
CA GLN A 319 -24.43 -7.28 12.67
C GLN A 319 -24.21 -8.80 12.50
N ALA A 320 -25.19 -9.54 12.01
CA ALA A 320 -25.06 -10.99 11.77
C ALA A 320 -23.98 -11.25 10.70
N MET A 321 -24.01 -10.53 9.57
CA MET A 321 -22.98 -10.63 8.53
C MET A 321 -21.59 -10.29 9.05
N VAL A 322 -21.47 -9.34 9.96
CA VAL A 322 -20.18 -8.98 10.58
C VAL A 322 -19.68 -10.13 11.47
N ARG A 323 -20.56 -10.77 12.23
CA ARG A 323 -20.22 -11.95 13.05
C ARG A 323 -19.77 -13.13 12.17
N ASP A 324 -20.54 -13.44 11.13
CA ASP A 324 -20.24 -14.53 10.20
C ASP A 324 -18.87 -14.33 9.54
N ALA A 325 -18.57 -13.09 9.11
CA ALA A 325 -17.27 -12.76 8.54
C ALA A 325 -16.13 -12.90 9.58
N ARG A 326 -16.38 -12.55 10.84
CA ARG A 326 -15.42 -12.74 11.94
C ARG A 326 -15.15 -14.22 12.20
N GLU A 327 -16.17 -15.05 12.24
CA GLU A 327 -16.03 -16.50 12.40
C GLU A 327 -15.25 -17.11 11.25
N GLN A 328 -15.50 -16.68 10.01
CA GLN A 328 -14.72 -17.12 8.86
C GLN A 328 -13.23 -16.74 9.00
N LEU A 329 -12.93 -15.49 9.41
CA LEU A 329 -11.54 -15.05 9.62
C LEU A 329 -10.82 -15.86 10.70
N ALA A 330 -11.51 -16.26 11.77
CA ALA A 330 -10.93 -17.05 12.86
C ALA A 330 -10.41 -18.43 12.41
N HIS A 331 -10.93 -18.97 11.30
CA HIS A 331 -10.52 -20.27 10.75
C HIS A 331 -9.44 -20.16 9.67
N ILE A 332 -8.98 -18.95 9.33
CA ILE A 332 -7.99 -18.75 8.28
C ILE A 332 -6.57 -18.85 8.84
N ASP A 333 -5.77 -19.74 8.23
CA ASP A 333 -4.33 -19.76 8.48
C ASP A 333 -3.64 -18.65 7.64
N THR A 334 -3.25 -17.57 8.28
CA THR A 334 -2.61 -16.42 7.62
C THR A 334 -1.32 -16.81 6.88
N ARG A 335 -0.64 -17.91 7.26
CA ARG A 335 0.58 -18.38 6.58
C ARG A 335 0.32 -18.89 5.16
N GLN A 336 -0.93 -19.17 4.81
CA GLN A 336 -1.33 -19.59 3.46
C GLN A 336 -1.71 -18.41 2.57
N ILE A 337 -1.79 -17.21 3.12
CA ILE A 337 -2.14 -16.00 2.39
C ILE A 337 -0.88 -15.42 1.73
N ALA A 338 -0.93 -15.19 0.42
CA ALA A 338 0.22 -14.75 -0.36
C ALA A 338 0.85 -13.41 0.08
N PHE A 339 0.08 -12.52 0.72
CA PHE A 339 0.55 -11.25 1.24
C PHE A 339 0.86 -11.25 2.74
N PHE A 340 1.00 -12.44 3.34
CA PHE A 340 1.54 -12.67 4.69
C PHE A 340 2.84 -13.46 4.62
N SER A 341 3.62 -13.44 5.71
CA SER A 341 4.79 -14.29 5.87
C SER A 341 4.36 -15.77 5.94
N PRO A 342 5.05 -16.70 5.25
CA PRO A 342 6.24 -16.51 4.41
C PRO A 342 5.96 -16.17 2.94
N GLY A 343 4.68 -16.11 2.52
CA GLY A 343 4.28 -15.98 1.11
C GLY A 343 4.83 -14.71 0.45
N TYR A 344 4.69 -13.53 1.10
CA TYR A 344 5.13 -12.28 0.48
C TYR A 344 6.66 -12.19 0.36
N GLU A 345 7.42 -12.78 1.28
CA GLU A 345 8.88 -12.85 1.23
C GLU A 345 9.35 -13.73 0.07
N GLN A 346 8.67 -14.85 -0.16
CA GLN A 346 8.92 -15.72 -1.32
C GLN A 346 8.64 -14.96 -2.64
N GLY A 347 7.53 -14.21 -2.69
CA GLY A 347 7.21 -13.35 -3.82
C GLY A 347 8.30 -12.31 -4.09
N TRP A 348 8.89 -11.71 -3.05
CA TRP A 348 10.00 -10.78 -3.21
C TRP A 348 11.27 -11.44 -3.75
N ARG A 349 11.66 -12.62 -3.25
CA ARG A 349 12.83 -13.37 -3.77
C ARG A 349 12.63 -13.69 -5.26
N GLN A 350 11.45 -14.16 -5.64
CA GLN A 350 11.11 -14.45 -7.02
C GLN A 350 11.12 -13.16 -7.89
N ALA A 351 10.58 -12.05 -7.40
CA ALA A 351 10.59 -10.79 -8.11
C ALA A 351 12.02 -10.27 -8.35
N LEU A 352 12.91 -10.41 -7.36
CA LEU A 352 14.31 -10.02 -7.48
C LEU A 352 15.06 -10.92 -8.46
N SER A 353 14.87 -12.24 -8.44
CA SER A 353 15.43 -13.19 -9.41
C SER A 353 15.00 -12.83 -10.84
N LEU A 354 13.70 -12.64 -11.08
CA LEU A 354 13.17 -12.20 -12.38
C LEU A 354 13.77 -10.86 -12.85
N ALA A 355 13.89 -9.89 -11.91
CA ALA A 355 14.48 -8.59 -12.24
C ALA A 355 15.99 -8.67 -12.47
N ALA A 356 16.71 -9.52 -11.77
CA ALA A 356 18.14 -9.79 -12.01
C ALA A 356 18.38 -10.59 -13.30
N GLY A 357 17.36 -11.27 -13.83
CA GLY A 357 17.44 -12.08 -15.05
C GLY A 357 18.00 -13.47 -14.82
N ASP A 358 17.93 -13.91 -13.60
CA ASP A 358 18.15 -15.31 -13.30
C ASP A 358 16.93 -16.06 -13.85
N SER A 359 17.12 -16.88 -14.87
CA SER A 359 16.07 -17.73 -15.43
C SER A 359 15.66 -18.73 -14.36
N ASP A 360 14.35 -18.92 -14.17
CA ASP A 360 13.85 -20.09 -13.48
C ASP A 360 14.32 -21.32 -14.30
N ASP A 361 15.33 -22.01 -13.82
CA ASP A 361 15.66 -23.38 -14.24
C ASP A 361 14.69 -24.37 -13.58
#